data_d1fa3f4f6d6451adc5ea7e2bebbfc3ed
#
_entry.id   d1fa3f4f6d6451adc5ea7e2bebbfc3ed
#
_cell.length_a   1.000
_cell.length_b   1.000
_cell.length_c   1.000
_cell.angle_alpha   90.00
_cell.angle_beta   90.00
_cell.angle_gamma   90.00
#
_symmetry.space_group_name_H-M   'P 1'
#
loop_
_entity.id
_entity.type
_entity.pdbx_description
1 polymer ?
#
loop_
_entity_poly.entity_id
_entity_poly.type
_entity_poly.pdbx_seq_one_letter_code
_entity_poly.pdbx_strand_id
1 'polypeptide(L)'
;YDYWSNKVKRSILLDSGADLISYGMGEHSIIEIAEALDSGIAVSDITFIAGTVYKTKSLDNVYDAEILPGYEDMKQDKLEYARSFYTQYCNTDPFAGKRLVEPYNDHLYVVQNPPALPLSEGEMDDVYGLPYMRTYHPSYEKDGGVPAISEVKFSLISNRGCFGGCSFCALTFHQGRIMQVRSHESLLDEAKMITQEKDFKGYIHDVGGPTANFRQPSCEKQLTRGVCKNRQCLFPKPCPNLKVDHRDYIKLLKELRDIPKVKKVFIRSGIRFDYVVADKSDAFLEELCRYHVSGQLKVAPEHVSDDVLTLMGKPENSIYQEFVKKY
;
A
#
# COMPACT_ATOMS: atom_id res chain seq x y z
N TYR A 1 -11.95 -15.47 1.18
CA TYR A 1 -12.73 -15.95 2.31
C TYR A 1 -13.35 -14.77 3.05
N ASP A 2 -14.65 -14.82 3.20
CA ASP A 2 -15.41 -13.85 3.99
C ASP A 2 -15.67 -14.43 5.38
N TYR A 3 -15.01 -13.88 6.38
CA TYR A 3 -15.10 -14.41 7.73
C TYR A 3 -16.43 -14.07 8.43
N TRP A 4 -17.14 -13.03 8.01
CA TRP A 4 -18.48 -12.72 8.53
C TRP A 4 -19.48 -13.82 8.21
N SER A 5 -19.53 -14.25 6.94
CA SER A 5 -20.42 -15.32 6.51
C SER A 5 -19.80 -16.72 6.65
N ASN A 6 -18.52 -16.82 7.07
CA ASN A 6 -17.75 -18.05 7.13
C ASN A 6 -17.75 -18.85 5.81
N LYS A 7 -17.56 -18.14 4.68
CA LYS A 7 -17.67 -18.73 3.33
C LYS A 7 -16.53 -18.28 2.43
N VAL A 8 -16.10 -19.16 1.54
CA VAL A 8 -15.35 -18.79 0.36
C VAL A 8 -16.33 -18.15 -0.63
N LYS A 9 -16.03 -16.91 -1.07
CA LYS A 9 -16.84 -16.18 -2.05
C LYS A 9 -16.25 -16.32 -3.45
N ARG A 10 -17.08 -16.21 -4.46
CA ARG A 10 -16.61 -16.04 -5.83
C ARG A 10 -15.89 -14.71 -6.01
N SER A 11 -15.21 -14.56 -7.14
CA SER A 11 -14.69 -13.24 -7.52
C SER A 11 -15.80 -12.19 -7.48
N ILE A 12 -15.49 -11.03 -6.88
CA ILE A 12 -16.43 -9.90 -6.84
C ILE A 12 -16.82 -9.42 -8.23
N LEU A 13 -15.99 -9.64 -9.25
CA LEU A 13 -16.31 -9.36 -10.64
C LEU A 13 -17.59 -10.09 -11.10
N LEU A 14 -17.76 -11.35 -10.66
CA LEU A 14 -18.92 -12.15 -11.01
C LEU A 14 -20.15 -11.80 -10.16
N ASP A 15 -19.92 -11.52 -8.88
CA ASP A 15 -21.01 -11.26 -7.94
C ASP A 15 -21.59 -9.84 -8.07
N SER A 16 -20.77 -8.85 -8.45
CA SER A 16 -21.22 -7.46 -8.65
C SER A 16 -21.89 -7.22 -10.00
N GLY A 17 -21.68 -8.09 -10.98
CA GLY A 17 -22.11 -7.87 -12.36
C GLY A 17 -21.27 -6.83 -13.11
N ALA A 18 -20.13 -6.40 -12.55
CA ALA A 18 -19.22 -5.49 -13.24
C ALA A 18 -18.61 -6.14 -14.50
N ASP A 19 -18.20 -5.31 -15.44
CA ASP A 19 -17.57 -5.78 -16.68
C ASP A 19 -16.07 -5.98 -16.48
N LEU A 20 -15.44 -5.09 -15.70
CA LEU A 20 -14.01 -5.03 -15.45
C LEU A 20 -13.77 -4.56 -14.03
N ILE A 21 -12.67 -4.99 -13.40
CA ILE A 21 -12.15 -4.44 -12.16
C ILE A 21 -10.78 -3.82 -12.42
N SER A 22 -10.57 -2.58 -11.98
CA SER A 22 -9.25 -2.03 -11.75
C SER A 22 -8.88 -2.25 -10.29
N TYR A 23 -7.73 -2.86 -10.02
CA TYR A 23 -7.28 -3.19 -8.68
C TYR A 23 -5.92 -2.56 -8.34
N GLY A 24 -5.63 -2.47 -7.07
CA GLY A 24 -4.40 -1.86 -6.58
C GLY A 24 -4.43 -0.33 -6.68
N MET A 25 -3.33 0.28 -7.12
CA MET A 25 -3.23 1.70 -7.42
C MET A 25 -3.63 1.91 -8.88
N GLY A 26 -4.81 2.46 -9.10
CA GLY A 26 -5.51 2.44 -10.37
C GLY A 26 -5.24 3.61 -11.30
N GLU A 27 -4.31 4.51 -11.00
CA GLU A 27 -4.10 5.75 -11.75
C GLU A 27 -3.77 5.49 -13.22
N HIS A 28 -2.82 4.59 -13.52
CA HIS A 28 -2.49 4.21 -14.89
C HIS A 28 -3.66 3.47 -15.56
N SER A 29 -4.18 2.44 -14.88
CA SER A 29 -5.19 1.58 -15.50
C SER A 29 -6.50 2.33 -15.81
N ILE A 30 -6.92 3.32 -15.03
CA ILE A 30 -8.13 4.08 -15.33
C ILE A 30 -7.97 4.96 -16.57
N ILE A 31 -6.77 5.53 -16.78
CA ILE A 31 -6.47 6.31 -17.96
C ILE A 31 -6.47 5.40 -19.21
N GLU A 32 -5.73 4.29 -19.16
CA GLU A 32 -5.67 3.32 -20.26
C GLU A 32 -7.05 2.73 -20.60
N ILE A 33 -7.90 2.46 -19.61
CA ILE A 33 -9.28 2.02 -19.82
C ILE A 33 -10.08 3.11 -20.52
N ALA A 34 -9.98 4.36 -20.08
CA ALA A 34 -10.70 5.48 -20.67
C ALA A 34 -10.29 5.70 -22.15
N GLU A 35 -8.99 5.66 -22.43
CA GLU A 35 -8.45 5.78 -23.80
C GLU A 35 -8.87 4.62 -24.69
N ALA A 36 -8.89 3.38 -24.17
CA ALA A 36 -9.37 2.23 -24.91
C ALA A 36 -10.85 2.37 -25.30
N LEU A 37 -11.69 2.79 -24.35
CA LEU A 37 -13.12 3.03 -24.58
C LEU A 37 -13.36 4.19 -25.57
N ASP A 38 -12.62 5.28 -25.43
CA ASP A 38 -12.70 6.44 -26.35
C ASP A 38 -12.28 6.06 -27.78
N SER A 39 -11.34 5.12 -27.90
CA SER A 39 -10.91 4.55 -29.19
C SER A 39 -11.93 3.56 -29.79
N GLY A 40 -13.05 3.31 -29.13
CA GLY A 40 -14.12 2.43 -29.58
C GLY A 40 -13.90 0.94 -29.29
N ILE A 41 -12.92 0.59 -28.43
CA ILE A 41 -12.73 -0.80 -27.98
C ILE A 41 -13.89 -1.17 -27.05
N ALA A 42 -14.54 -2.28 -27.30
CA ALA A 42 -15.59 -2.78 -26.41
C ALA A 42 -14.98 -3.18 -25.05
N VAL A 43 -15.71 -2.92 -23.97
CA VAL A 43 -15.21 -3.22 -22.61
C VAL A 43 -14.85 -4.70 -22.43
N SER A 44 -15.53 -5.61 -23.12
CA SER A 44 -15.23 -7.05 -23.14
C SER A 44 -13.88 -7.39 -23.75
N ASP A 45 -13.33 -6.52 -24.59
CA ASP A 45 -12.07 -6.70 -25.31
C ASP A 45 -10.88 -6.02 -24.59
N ILE A 46 -11.16 -5.28 -23.52
CA ILE A 46 -10.15 -4.68 -22.67
C ILE A 46 -9.57 -5.76 -21.74
N THR A 47 -8.69 -6.59 -22.29
CA THR A 47 -8.09 -7.76 -21.60
C THR A 47 -6.60 -7.61 -21.34
N PHE A 48 -6.00 -6.51 -21.79
CA PHE A 48 -4.56 -6.31 -21.89
C PHE A 48 -3.98 -5.31 -20.89
N ILE A 49 -4.80 -4.56 -20.17
CA ILE A 49 -4.36 -3.50 -19.28
C ILE A 49 -3.87 -4.09 -17.96
N ALA A 50 -2.68 -3.71 -17.51
CA ALA A 50 -2.12 -4.10 -16.21
C ALA A 50 -2.98 -3.55 -15.05
N GLY A 51 -3.04 -4.28 -13.93
CA GLY A 51 -3.86 -3.88 -12.79
C GLY A 51 -5.37 -4.05 -13.01
N THR A 52 -5.77 -4.90 -13.97
CA THR A 52 -7.19 -5.20 -14.22
C THR A 52 -7.53 -6.67 -14.04
N VAL A 53 -8.83 -6.92 -13.82
CA VAL A 53 -9.41 -8.27 -13.77
C VAL A 53 -10.59 -8.33 -14.70
N TYR A 54 -10.63 -9.31 -15.57
CA TYR A 54 -11.70 -9.51 -16.54
C TYR A 54 -12.23 -10.95 -16.54
N LYS A 55 -13.36 -11.20 -17.18
CA LYS A 55 -13.96 -12.53 -17.34
C LYS A 55 -13.89 -12.96 -18.79
N THR A 56 -13.66 -14.25 -19.03
CA THR A 56 -13.64 -14.83 -20.39
C THR A 56 -14.15 -16.26 -20.40
N LYS A 57 -14.59 -16.73 -21.58
CA LYS A 57 -15.02 -18.12 -21.82
C LYS A 57 -13.93 -18.95 -22.50
N SER A 58 -12.88 -18.32 -23.03
CA SER A 58 -11.75 -19.00 -23.68
C SER A 58 -10.43 -18.48 -23.12
N LEU A 59 -9.44 -19.36 -23.05
CA LEU A 59 -8.05 -19.04 -22.68
C LEU A 59 -7.13 -18.94 -23.91
N ASP A 60 -7.64 -19.01 -25.12
CA ASP A 60 -6.84 -19.02 -26.35
C ASP A 60 -5.91 -17.80 -26.50
N ASN A 61 -6.32 -16.66 -25.94
CA ASN A 61 -5.55 -15.41 -25.94
C ASN A 61 -4.96 -15.05 -24.58
N VAL A 62 -4.89 -15.99 -23.63
CA VAL A 62 -4.33 -15.77 -22.29
C VAL A 62 -2.96 -16.42 -22.23
N TYR A 63 -1.91 -15.61 -22.36
CA TYR A 63 -0.51 -16.08 -22.39
C TYR A 63 0.20 -15.79 -21.06
N ASP A 64 1.22 -16.59 -20.76
CA ASP A 64 2.06 -16.47 -19.56
C ASP A 64 1.23 -16.36 -18.26
N ALA A 65 0.31 -17.33 -18.10
CA ALA A 65 -0.61 -17.35 -16.97
C ALA A 65 -0.33 -18.53 -16.03
N GLU A 66 -0.61 -18.34 -14.75
CA GLU A 66 -0.69 -19.41 -13.75
C GLU A 66 -2.16 -19.72 -13.46
N ILE A 67 -2.53 -20.98 -13.58
CA ILE A 67 -3.90 -21.45 -13.30
C ILE A 67 -4.02 -21.70 -11.79
N LEU A 68 -4.92 -21.01 -11.16
CA LEU A 68 -5.28 -21.21 -9.76
C LEU A 68 -6.18 -22.46 -9.60
N PRO A 69 -6.25 -23.05 -8.40
CA PRO A 69 -7.31 -23.99 -8.07
C PRO A 69 -8.70 -23.42 -8.40
N GLY A 70 -9.59 -24.26 -8.90
CA GLY A 70 -10.95 -23.84 -9.20
C GLY A 70 -11.71 -23.37 -7.96
N TYR A 71 -12.70 -22.51 -8.17
CA TYR A 71 -13.52 -21.98 -7.07
C TYR A 71 -14.19 -23.09 -6.24
N GLU A 72 -14.72 -24.12 -6.89
CA GLU A 72 -15.38 -25.24 -6.19
C GLU A 72 -14.38 -26.08 -5.38
N ASP A 73 -13.15 -26.29 -5.88
CA ASP A 73 -12.09 -27.00 -5.16
C ASP A 73 -11.68 -26.22 -3.89
N MET A 74 -11.51 -24.90 -4.03
CA MET A 74 -11.16 -24.03 -2.90
C MET A 74 -12.24 -23.98 -1.80
N LYS A 75 -13.50 -24.18 -2.15
CA LYS A 75 -14.61 -24.28 -1.17
C LYS A 75 -14.54 -25.57 -0.35
N GLN A 76 -14.05 -26.64 -0.94
CA GLN A 76 -14.07 -27.96 -0.36
C GLN A 76 -12.76 -28.29 0.35
N ASP A 77 -11.63 -27.79 -0.14
CA ASP A 77 -10.31 -28.09 0.39
C ASP A 77 -9.54 -26.82 0.81
N LYS A 78 -9.22 -26.76 2.10
CA LYS A 78 -8.42 -25.65 2.66
C LYS A 78 -7.01 -25.60 2.11
N LEU A 79 -6.44 -26.72 1.66
CA LEU A 79 -5.10 -26.75 1.05
C LEU A 79 -5.13 -26.11 -0.34
N GLU A 80 -6.19 -26.34 -1.12
CA GLU A 80 -6.37 -25.69 -2.41
C GLU A 80 -6.57 -24.18 -2.23
N TYR A 81 -7.32 -23.75 -1.22
CA TYR A 81 -7.42 -22.34 -0.84
C TYR A 81 -6.05 -21.73 -0.46
N ALA A 82 -5.27 -22.43 0.36
CA ALA A 82 -3.94 -21.99 0.75
C ALA A 82 -2.97 -21.93 -0.45
N ARG A 83 -3.07 -22.87 -1.38
CA ARG A 83 -2.29 -22.91 -2.62
C ARG A 83 -2.63 -21.74 -3.53
N SER A 84 -3.91 -21.43 -3.70
CA SER A 84 -4.39 -20.25 -4.42
C SER A 84 -3.82 -18.95 -3.80
N PHE A 85 -3.94 -18.79 -2.49
CA PHE A 85 -3.39 -17.63 -1.78
C PHE A 85 -1.87 -17.48 -1.97
N TYR A 86 -1.12 -18.58 -1.84
CA TYR A 86 0.33 -18.57 -2.02
C TYR A 86 0.72 -18.16 -3.44
N THR A 87 0.03 -18.68 -4.45
CA THR A 87 0.27 -18.31 -5.85
C THR A 87 -0.02 -16.84 -6.08
N GLN A 88 -1.13 -16.32 -5.56
CA GLN A 88 -1.45 -14.89 -5.62
C GLN A 88 -0.37 -14.03 -4.93
N TYR A 89 0.06 -14.41 -3.73
CA TYR A 89 1.10 -13.70 -2.99
C TYR A 89 2.43 -13.64 -3.77
N CYS A 90 2.81 -14.73 -4.43
CA CYS A 90 4.02 -14.80 -5.24
C CYS A 90 3.94 -13.96 -6.53
N ASN A 91 2.76 -13.53 -6.96
CA ASN A 91 2.52 -12.77 -8.18
C ASN A 91 2.05 -11.33 -7.92
N THR A 92 2.33 -10.78 -6.74
CA THR A 92 2.04 -9.37 -6.40
C THR A 92 3.05 -8.36 -6.96
N ASP A 93 4.08 -8.82 -7.65
CA ASP A 93 5.14 -7.96 -8.20
C ASP A 93 4.81 -7.51 -9.63
N PRO A 94 4.86 -6.20 -9.94
CA PRO A 94 4.52 -5.70 -11.27
C PRO A 94 5.57 -6.02 -12.36
N PHE A 95 6.81 -6.35 -11.98
CA PHE A 95 7.88 -6.67 -12.95
C PHE A 95 7.95 -8.15 -13.29
N ALA A 96 7.61 -9.02 -12.35
CA ALA A 96 7.79 -10.47 -12.48
C ALA A 96 6.52 -11.28 -12.19
N GLY A 97 5.40 -10.61 -11.87
CA GLY A 97 4.11 -11.25 -11.69
C GLY A 97 3.54 -11.74 -13.02
N LYS A 98 2.84 -12.86 -12.96
CA LYS A 98 2.14 -13.44 -14.11
C LYS A 98 0.66 -13.14 -14.03
N ARG A 99 -0.04 -13.35 -15.14
CA ARG A 99 -1.50 -13.45 -15.13
C ARG A 99 -1.93 -14.61 -14.25
N LEU A 100 -3.03 -14.44 -13.55
CA LEU A 100 -3.64 -15.48 -12.73
C LEU A 100 -5.01 -15.81 -13.31
N VAL A 101 -5.30 -17.09 -13.46
CA VAL A 101 -6.57 -17.56 -14.00
C VAL A 101 -7.28 -18.41 -12.96
N GLU A 102 -8.43 -17.97 -12.49
CA GLU A 102 -9.31 -18.74 -11.60
C GLU A 102 -10.43 -19.40 -12.43
N PRO A 103 -10.45 -20.73 -12.53
CA PRO A 103 -11.51 -21.46 -13.24
C PRO A 103 -12.82 -21.48 -12.43
N TYR A 104 -13.91 -21.34 -13.17
CA TYR A 104 -15.29 -21.57 -12.71
C TYR A 104 -15.96 -22.65 -13.55
N ASN A 105 -17.10 -23.13 -13.12
CA ASN A 105 -17.89 -24.07 -13.90
C ASN A 105 -18.33 -23.43 -15.24
N ASP A 106 -18.71 -24.28 -16.22
CA ASP A 106 -19.25 -23.87 -17.51
C ASP A 106 -18.30 -23.04 -18.40
N HIS A 107 -17.01 -23.36 -18.36
CA HIS A 107 -15.99 -22.67 -19.16
C HIS A 107 -15.92 -21.15 -18.90
N LEU A 108 -16.18 -20.72 -17.69
CA LEU A 108 -16.01 -19.35 -17.27
C LEU A 108 -14.70 -19.22 -16.49
N TYR A 109 -13.91 -18.23 -16.84
CA TYR A 109 -12.63 -17.91 -16.19
C TYR A 109 -12.63 -16.46 -15.75
N VAL A 110 -12.05 -16.21 -14.58
CA VAL A 110 -11.67 -14.87 -14.15
C VAL A 110 -10.16 -14.76 -14.31
N VAL A 111 -9.72 -13.77 -15.06
CA VAL A 111 -8.32 -13.53 -15.37
C VAL A 111 -7.88 -12.22 -14.72
N GLN A 112 -6.89 -12.29 -13.86
CA GLN A 112 -6.23 -11.14 -13.26
C GLN A 112 -4.92 -10.87 -14.00
N ASN A 113 -4.81 -9.70 -14.60
CA ASN A 113 -3.55 -9.23 -15.17
C ASN A 113 -2.53 -8.92 -14.06
N PRO A 114 -1.21 -8.89 -14.34
CA PRO A 114 -0.23 -8.42 -13.37
C PRO A 114 -0.55 -7.04 -12.82
N PRO A 115 -0.10 -6.68 -11.62
CA PRO A 115 -0.28 -5.32 -11.09
C PRO A 115 0.27 -4.26 -12.05
N ALA A 116 -0.33 -3.07 -12.04
CA ALA A 116 0.24 -1.91 -12.73
C ALA A 116 1.61 -1.55 -12.14
N LEU A 117 2.48 -0.97 -12.95
CA LEU A 117 3.76 -0.46 -12.48
C LEU A 117 3.55 0.61 -11.40
N PRO A 118 4.45 0.69 -10.41
CA PRO A 118 4.38 1.75 -9.41
C PRO A 118 4.56 3.11 -10.07
N LEU A 119 3.88 4.12 -9.55
CA LEU A 119 4.06 5.50 -9.99
C LEU A 119 5.50 5.96 -9.70
N SER A 120 6.08 6.70 -10.61
CA SER A 120 7.30 7.48 -10.39
C SER A 120 7.03 8.63 -9.39
N GLU A 121 8.09 9.28 -8.91
CA GLU A 121 7.97 10.44 -8.02
C GLU A 121 7.17 11.57 -8.69
N GLY A 122 7.45 11.87 -9.97
CA GLY A 122 6.73 12.92 -10.70
C GLY A 122 5.24 12.60 -10.87
N GLU A 123 4.89 11.35 -11.23
CA GLU A 123 3.49 10.93 -11.34
C GLU A 123 2.78 10.95 -9.98
N MET A 124 3.48 10.59 -8.90
CA MET A 124 2.95 10.75 -7.54
C MET A 124 2.66 12.22 -7.24
N ASP A 125 3.57 13.14 -7.58
CA ASP A 125 3.41 14.56 -7.37
C ASP A 125 2.24 15.12 -8.19
N ASP A 126 2.09 14.71 -9.44
CA ASP A 126 0.98 15.10 -10.32
C ASP A 126 -0.37 14.65 -9.72
N VAL A 127 -0.47 13.40 -9.26
CA VAL A 127 -1.70 12.86 -8.63
C VAL A 127 -2.06 13.66 -7.37
N TYR A 128 -1.08 13.94 -6.50
CA TYR A 128 -1.34 14.70 -5.27
C TYR A 128 -1.46 16.22 -5.51
N GLY A 129 -1.01 16.70 -6.67
CA GLY A 129 -1.18 18.09 -7.13
C GLY A 129 -2.55 18.41 -7.74
N LEU A 130 -3.40 17.41 -7.97
CA LEU A 130 -4.75 17.62 -8.49
C LEU A 130 -5.57 18.55 -7.59
N PRO A 131 -6.53 19.32 -8.14
CA PRO A 131 -7.29 20.34 -7.39
C PRO A 131 -8.35 19.72 -6.47
N TYR A 132 -7.91 18.96 -5.49
CA TYR A 132 -8.79 18.35 -4.48
C TYR A 132 -9.47 19.40 -3.61
N MET A 133 -10.76 19.20 -3.32
CA MET A 133 -11.55 20.07 -2.44
C MET A 133 -11.16 19.97 -0.95
N ARG A 134 -10.38 18.96 -0.56
CA ARG A 134 -9.91 18.70 0.82
C ARG A 134 -11.00 18.67 1.88
N THR A 135 -12.21 18.34 1.48
CA THR A 135 -13.36 18.18 2.35
C THR A 135 -14.32 17.14 1.78
N TYR A 136 -15.33 16.80 2.54
CA TYR A 136 -16.38 15.88 2.10
C TYR A 136 -17.32 16.53 1.08
N HIS A 137 -18.05 15.71 0.35
CA HIS A 137 -19.03 16.19 -0.64
C HIS A 137 -20.17 16.95 0.03
N PRO A 138 -20.65 18.09 -0.52
CA PRO A 138 -21.68 18.92 0.08
C PRO A 138 -23.01 18.21 0.40
N SER A 139 -23.30 17.09 -0.28
CA SER A 139 -24.51 16.30 0.03
C SER A 139 -24.59 15.81 1.47
N TYR A 140 -23.46 15.69 2.17
CA TYR A 140 -23.40 15.24 3.56
C TYR A 140 -23.68 16.37 4.58
N GLU A 141 -23.71 17.64 4.16
CA GLU A 141 -23.98 18.78 5.06
C GLU A 141 -25.29 18.64 5.82
N LYS A 142 -26.35 18.21 5.13
CA LYS A 142 -27.67 17.98 5.72
C LYS A 142 -27.69 16.91 6.80
N ASP A 143 -26.73 15.99 6.78
CA ASP A 143 -26.59 14.88 7.73
C ASP A 143 -25.56 15.20 8.83
N GLY A 144 -25.08 16.46 8.92
CA GLY A 144 -24.09 16.92 9.91
C GLY A 144 -22.64 16.74 9.46
N GLY A 145 -22.40 16.52 8.18
CA GLY A 145 -21.07 16.35 7.59
C GLY A 145 -20.48 14.95 7.80
N VAL A 146 -19.15 14.84 7.61
CA VAL A 146 -18.40 13.60 7.82
C VAL A 146 -17.37 13.80 8.94
N PRO A 147 -17.67 13.34 10.17
CA PRO A 147 -16.80 13.60 11.34
C PRO A 147 -15.35 13.13 11.16
N ALA A 148 -15.12 12.05 10.39
CA ALA A 148 -13.80 11.49 10.14
C ALA A 148 -12.84 12.47 9.44
N ILE A 149 -13.35 13.51 8.76
CA ILE A 149 -12.49 14.49 8.08
C ILE A 149 -11.57 15.21 9.06
N SER A 150 -12.00 15.43 10.31
CA SER A 150 -11.21 16.09 11.34
C SER A 150 -9.89 15.37 11.65
N GLU A 151 -9.85 14.06 11.46
CA GLU A 151 -8.67 13.24 11.74
C GLU A 151 -7.62 13.32 10.63
N VAL A 152 -8.05 13.56 9.39
CA VAL A 152 -7.19 13.45 8.20
C VAL A 152 -6.95 14.77 7.48
N LYS A 153 -7.79 15.77 7.66
CA LYS A 153 -7.77 17.05 6.91
C LYS A 153 -6.39 17.71 6.85
N PHE A 154 -5.66 17.68 7.95
CA PHE A 154 -4.34 18.30 8.09
C PHE A 154 -3.21 17.27 8.13
N SER A 155 -3.33 16.21 7.35
CA SER A 155 -2.34 15.15 7.23
C SER A 155 -1.76 15.12 5.81
N LEU A 156 -0.51 14.70 5.69
CA LEU A 156 0.23 14.56 4.44
C LEU A 156 0.53 13.08 4.20
N ILE A 157 0.19 12.58 3.02
CA ILE A 157 0.62 11.26 2.57
C ILE A 157 1.94 11.43 1.85
N SER A 158 3.02 10.91 2.40
CA SER A 158 4.37 11.08 1.87
C SER A 158 4.82 9.93 0.97
N ASN A 159 4.19 8.76 1.10
CA ASN A 159 4.58 7.55 0.38
C ASN A 159 3.43 6.54 0.30
N ARG A 160 3.53 5.63 -0.64
CA ARG A 160 2.70 4.44 -0.81
C ARG A 160 3.57 3.20 -0.91
N GLY A 161 2.97 2.02 -0.70
CA GLY A 161 3.68 0.75 -0.69
C GLY A 161 4.27 0.42 0.69
N CYS A 162 4.60 -0.85 0.89
CA CYS A 162 5.24 -1.31 2.13
C CYS A 162 6.03 -2.60 1.89
N PHE A 163 7.35 -2.55 2.00
CA PHE A 163 8.19 -3.73 1.82
C PHE A 163 8.25 -4.66 3.05
N GLY A 164 7.44 -4.38 4.07
CA GLY A 164 7.30 -5.26 5.24
C GLY A 164 6.82 -6.66 4.88
N GLY A 165 5.81 -6.76 4.01
CA GLY A 165 5.30 -8.04 3.49
C GLY A 165 4.68 -8.95 4.54
N CYS A 166 4.10 -8.40 5.61
CA CYS A 166 3.44 -9.17 6.66
C CYS A 166 2.30 -10.02 6.08
N SER A 167 2.17 -11.27 6.53
CA SER A 167 1.28 -12.26 5.92
C SER A 167 -0.21 -11.91 6.02
N PHE A 168 -0.60 -11.12 7.02
CA PHE A 168 -1.98 -10.71 7.27
C PHE A 168 -2.36 -9.38 6.60
N CYS A 169 -1.40 -8.67 6.01
CA CYS A 169 -1.59 -7.27 5.62
C CYS A 169 -2.03 -7.14 4.17
N ALA A 170 -3.21 -6.55 3.94
CA ALA A 170 -3.75 -6.31 2.61
C ALA A 170 -2.94 -5.30 1.78
N LEU A 171 -2.09 -4.48 2.39
CA LEU A 171 -1.24 -3.52 1.69
C LEU A 171 -0.31 -4.17 0.66
N THR A 172 0.15 -5.41 0.93
CA THR A 172 0.95 -6.19 -0.02
C THR A 172 0.23 -6.39 -1.36
N PHE A 173 -1.09 -6.58 -1.32
CA PHE A 173 -1.93 -6.80 -2.51
C PHE A 173 -2.47 -5.50 -3.09
N HIS A 174 -2.71 -4.49 -2.25
CA HIS A 174 -3.34 -3.23 -2.66
C HIS A 174 -2.32 -2.22 -3.18
N GLN A 175 -1.33 -1.84 -2.35
CA GLN A 175 -0.32 -0.84 -2.73
C GLN A 175 0.99 -1.47 -3.21
N GLY A 176 1.15 -2.77 -2.99
CA GLY A 176 2.36 -3.50 -3.34
C GLY A 176 3.50 -3.28 -2.33
N ARG A 177 4.64 -3.89 -2.66
CA ARG A 177 5.84 -3.90 -1.81
C ARG A 177 6.95 -2.97 -2.32
N ILE A 178 6.71 -2.23 -3.40
CA ILE A 178 7.63 -1.24 -3.95
C ILE A 178 7.22 0.13 -3.43
N MET A 179 8.20 0.87 -2.94
CA MET A 179 7.95 2.21 -2.40
C MET A 179 7.72 3.21 -3.54
N GLN A 180 6.67 4.00 -3.40
CA GLN A 180 6.34 5.14 -4.24
C GLN A 180 6.34 6.36 -3.33
N VAL A 181 7.16 7.35 -3.62
CA VAL A 181 7.34 8.51 -2.75
C VAL A 181 6.99 9.79 -3.49
N ARG A 182 6.55 10.77 -2.74
CA ARG A 182 6.39 12.16 -3.23
C ARG A 182 7.66 12.94 -3.00
N SER A 183 7.93 13.91 -3.86
CA SER A 183 9.02 14.85 -3.67
C SER A 183 8.82 15.72 -2.42
N HIS A 184 9.90 16.29 -1.91
CA HIS A 184 9.81 17.28 -0.84
C HIS A 184 9.01 18.51 -1.29
N GLU A 185 9.23 18.98 -2.52
CA GLU A 185 8.53 20.15 -3.09
C GLU A 185 7.02 19.94 -3.06
N SER A 186 6.52 18.84 -3.58
CA SER A 186 5.09 18.50 -3.56
C SER A 186 4.50 18.51 -2.14
N LEU A 187 5.22 17.94 -1.17
CA LEU A 187 4.77 17.87 0.23
C LEU A 187 4.81 19.25 0.91
N LEU A 188 5.83 20.05 0.64
CA LEU A 188 5.96 21.40 1.17
C LEU A 188 4.88 22.33 0.62
N ASP A 189 4.57 22.22 -0.66
CA ASP A 189 3.54 23.04 -1.30
C ASP A 189 2.14 22.66 -0.79
N GLU A 190 1.86 21.38 -0.63
CA GLU A 190 0.63 20.94 0.03
C GLU A 190 0.54 21.43 1.49
N ALA A 191 1.62 21.36 2.25
CA ALA A 191 1.66 21.87 3.61
C ALA A 191 1.42 23.39 3.66
N LYS A 192 2.02 24.17 2.75
CA LYS A 192 1.76 25.61 2.63
C LYS A 192 0.29 25.91 2.33
N MET A 193 -0.35 25.15 1.42
CA MET A 193 -1.79 25.27 1.14
C MET A 193 -2.62 24.99 2.41
N ILE A 194 -2.32 23.91 3.13
CA ILE A 194 -2.96 23.56 4.39
C ILE A 194 -2.90 24.72 5.41
N THR A 195 -1.79 25.45 5.48
CA THR A 195 -1.65 26.59 6.42
C THR A 195 -2.55 27.78 6.10
N GLN A 196 -3.17 27.83 4.92
CA GLN A 196 -4.12 28.88 4.52
C GLN A 196 -5.57 28.51 4.90
N GLU A 197 -5.85 27.28 5.28
CA GLU A 197 -7.18 26.88 5.73
C GLU A 197 -7.60 27.65 6.98
N LYS A 198 -8.86 28.10 7.00
CA LYS A 198 -9.39 28.95 8.08
C LYS A 198 -9.36 28.28 9.46
N ASP A 199 -9.49 26.97 9.48
CA ASP A 199 -9.52 26.15 10.69
C ASP A 199 -8.16 25.54 11.05
N PHE A 200 -7.09 25.84 10.30
CA PHE A 200 -5.75 25.39 10.61
C PHE A 200 -5.21 26.09 11.87
N LYS A 201 -4.84 25.30 12.88
CA LYS A 201 -4.37 25.79 14.19
C LYS A 201 -2.86 25.66 14.40
N GLY A 202 -2.13 25.31 13.35
CA GLY A 202 -0.68 25.15 13.38
C GLY A 202 -0.20 23.70 13.54
N TYR A 203 -1.09 22.73 13.41
CA TYR A 203 -0.74 21.33 13.61
C TYR A 203 -0.91 20.53 12.33
N ILE A 204 0.18 19.99 11.79
CA ILE A 204 0.14 18.92 10.81
C ILE A 204 -0.02 17.61 11.60
N HIS A 205 -1.13 16.93 11.40
CA HIS A 205 -1.54 15.81 12.24
C HIS A 205 -0.75 14.52 11.93
N ASP A 206 -0.31 14.36 10.70
CA ASP A 206 0.50 13.22 10.27
C ASP A 206 1.32 13.55 9.03
N VAL A 207 2.52 13.01 8.95
CA VAL A 207 3.33 12.96 7.72
C VAL A 207 3.73 11.50 7.53
N GLY A 208 2.96 10.77 6.75
CA GLY A 208 3.12 9.34 6.74
C GLY A 208 2.62 8.64 5.48
N GLY A 209 2.28 7.40 5.68
CA GLY A 209 1.81 6.47 4.67
C GLY A 209 1.52 5.12 5.32
N PRO A 210 1.50 4.02 4.56
CA PRO A 210 1.30 2.68 5.12
C PRO A 210 2.31 2.32 6.21
N THR A 211 3.53 2.83 6.07
CA THR A 211 4.60 2.80 7.07
C THR A 211 5.32 4.14 6.97
N ALA A 212 5.22 4.96 7.99
CA ALA A 212 5.67 6.37 7.92
C ALA A 212 7.16 6.53 7.59
N ASN A 213 8.00 5.69 8.16
CA ASN A 213 9.45 5.77 7.99
C ASN A 213 10.01 4.97 6.79
N PHE A 214 9.15 4.56 5.85
CA PHE A 214 9.57 3.94 4.60
C PHE A 214 9.49 4.97 3.47
N ARG A 215 10.54 5.75 3.27
CA ARG A 215 10.58 6.77 2.21
C ARG A 215 11.56 6.48 1.08
N GLN A 216 12.07 5.26 1.00
CA GLN A 216 12.98 4.87 -0.07
C GLN A 216 12.82 3.38 -0.38
N PRO A 217 13.25 2.93 -1.56
CA PRO A 217 13.27 1.51 -1.89
C PRO A 217 14.11 0.71 -0.89
N SER A 218 13.66 -0.49 -0.53
CA SER A 218 14.39 -1.35 0.39
C SER A 218 15.78 -1.76 -0.13
N CYS A 219 15.95 -1.82 -1.45
CA CYS A 219 17.21 -2.11 -2.12
C CYS A 219 17.13 -1.72 -3.61
N GLU A 220 18.28 -1.67 -4.29
CA GLU A 220 18.36 -1.34 -5.72
C GLU A 220 17.58 -2.30 -6.63
N LYS A 221 17.46 -3.57 -6.22
CA LYS A 221 16.70 -4.56 -6.99
C LYS A 221 15.26 -4.13 -7.21
N GLN A 222 14.63 -3.46 -6.22
CA GLN A 222 13.23 -3.03 -6.34
C GLN A 222 12.99 -2.08 -7.51
N LEU A 223 13.98 -1.27 -7.87
CA LEU A 223 13.86 -0.28 -8.95
C LEU A 223 13.85 -0.91 -10.36
N THR A 224 14.41 -2.11 -10.51
CA THR A 224 14.64 -2.70 -11.84
C THR A 224 14.08 -4.11 -12.02
N ARG A 225 13.92 -4.86 -10.93
CA ARG A 225 13.55 -6.29 -10.97
C ARG A 225 12.44 -6.62 -9.96
N GLY A 226 11.86 -5.62 -9.34
CA GLY A 226 10.81 -5.80 -8.36
C GLY A 226 11.24 -6.48 -7.06
N VAL A 227 10.29 -7.09 -6.37
CA VAL A 227 10.46 -7.68 -5.04
C VAL A 227 10.83 -9.16 -5.10
N CYS A 228 11.39 -9.68 -4.02
CA CYS A 228 11.68 -11.11 -3.90
C CYS A 228 10.38 -11.89 -3.62
N LYS A 229 10.10 -12.94 -4.41
CA LYS A 229 8.88 -13.76 -4.28
C LYS A 229 8.78 -14.46 -2.91
N ASN A 230 9.87 -15.01 -2.43
CA ASN A 230 9.95 -15.89 -1.26
C ASN A 230 10.81 -15.33 -0.12
N ARG A 231 10.99 -14.00 -0.07
CA ARG A 231 11.74 -13.34 1.00
C ARG A 231 11.14 -11.99 1.32
N GLN A 232 11.01 -11.71 2.61
CA GLN A 232 10.70 -10.38 3.14
C GLN A 232 11.98 -9.61 3.44
N CYS A 233 11.92 -8.27 3.41
CA CYS A 233 13.10 -7.43 3.61
C CYS A 233 13.56 -7.35 5.06
N LEU A 234 12.63 -7.52 6.02
CA LEU A 234 12.87 -7.38 7.46
C LEU A 234 12.68 -8.68 8.24
N PHE A 235 12.09 -9.71 7.64
CA PHE A 235 11.79 -10.97 8.33
C PHE A 235 12.44 -12.18 7.60
N PRO A 236 12.91 -13.19 8.33
CA PRO A 236 13.04 -13.31 9.80
C PRO A 236 14.14 -12.42 10.40
N LYS A 237 15.05 -11.96 9.57
CA LYS A 237 16.12 -10.99 9.89
C LYS A 237 16.26 -10.01 8.74
N PRO A 238 16.74 -8.78 8.99
CA PRO A 238 17.00 -7.82 7.93
C PRO A 238 17.83 -8.41 6.80
N CYS A 239 17.37 -8.18 5.55
CA CYS A 239 18.08 -8.64 4.36
C CYS A 239 19.46 -7.97 4.29
N PRO A 240 20.55 -8.70 3.94
CA PRO A 240 21.88 -8.06 3.81
C PRO A 240 21.93 -6.92 2.79
N ASN A 241 21.02 -6.92 1.82
CA ASN A 241 20.92 -5.86 0.80
C ASN A 241 19.94 -4.74 1.19
N LEU A 242 19.32 -4.83 2.39
CA LEU A 242 18.41 -3.79 2.86
C LEU A 242 19.17 -2.49 3.06
N LYS A 243 18.70 -1.43 2.43
CA LYS A 243 19.16 -0.08 2.67
C LYS A 243 18.34 0.52 3.80
N VAL A 244 18.98 0.79 4.93
CA VAL A 244 18.35 1.47 6.07
C VAL A 244 18.86 2.89 6.11
N ASP A 245 17.98 3.85 5.83
CA ASP A 245 18.34 5.27 5.82
C ASP A 245 17.11 6.13 6.08
N HIS A 246 17.16 6.94 7.13
CA HIS A 246 16.09 7.87 7.47
C HIS A 246 16.44 9.34 7.15
N ARG A 247 17.59 9.63 6.54
CA ARG A 247 18.05 11.01 6.30
C ARG A 247 17.09 11.83 5.47
N ASP A 248 16.49 11.23 4.45
CA ASP A 248 15.47 11.88 3.61
C ASP A 248 14.24 12.27 4.44
N TYR A 249 13.75 11.35 5.25
CA TYR A 249 12.59 11.61 6.09
C TYR A 249 12.86 12.65 7.18
N ILE A 250 14.03 12.60 7.83
CA ILE A 250 14.47 13.63 8.80
C ILE A 250 14.50 15.01 8.13
N LYS A 251 15.06 15.09 6.92
CA LYS A 251 15.13 16.35 6.17
C LYS A 251 13.74 16.91 5.89
N LEU A 252 12.84 16.08 5.35
CA LEU A 252 11.45 16.47 5.09
C LEU A 252 10.75 16.99 6.36
N LEU A 253 10.87 16.27 7.47
CA LEU A 253 10.24 16.65 8.73
C LEU A 253 10.74 18.00 9.26
N LYS A 254 12.03 18.31 9.08
CA LYS A 254 12.62 19.61 9.42
C LYS A 254 12.08 20.72 8.54
N GLU A 255 12.09 20.50 7.22
CA GLU A 255 11.56 21.47 6.25
C GLU A 255 10.08 21.79 6.51
N LEU A 256 9.27 20.80 6.84
CA LEU A 256 7.86 21.00 7.20
C LEU A 256 7.68 21.81 8.50
N ARG A 257 8.56 21.63 9.49
CA ARG A 257 8.52 22.41 10.74
C ARG A 257 8.89 23.89 10.54
N ASP A 258 9.70 24.18 9.52
CA ASP A 258 10.15 25.53 9.22
C ASP A 258 9.14 26.36 8.43
N ILE A 259 8.01 25.76 8.00
CA ILE A 259 6.94 26.47 7.30
C ILE A 259 6.25 27.47 8.25
N PRO A 260 6.11 28.74 7.85
CA PRO A 260 5.38 29.73 8.65
C PRO A 260 3.98 29.26 9.04
N LYS A 261 3.55 29.53 10.25
CA LYS A 261 2.29 29.09 10.90
C LYS A 261 2.28 27.62 11.34
N VAL A 262 3.21 26.77 10.94
CA VAL A 262 3.32 25.42 11.49
C VAL A 262 3.97 25.48 12.87
N LYS A 263 3.28 24.97 13.88
CA LYS A 263 3.75 24.90 15.28
C LYS A 263 4.31 23.52 15.61
N LYS A 264 3.66 22.45 15.06
CA LYS A 264 4.03 21.06 15.26
C LYS A 264 3.71 20.24 14.03
N VAL A 265 4.57 19.28 13.78
CA VAL A 265 4.41 18.23 12.77
C VAL A 265 4.44 16.90 13.49
N PHE A 266 3.35 16.16 13.46
CA PHE A 266 3.24 14.87 14.13
C PHE A 266 3.40 13.71 13.16
N ILE A 267 3.79 12.55 13.68
CA ILE A 267 3.76 11.26 13.01
C ILE A 267 2.79 10.38 13.78
N ARG A 268 1.62 10.12 13.16
CA ARG A 268 0.57 9.25 13.72
C ARG A 268 0.45 7.93 12.96
N SER A 269 0.91 7.87 11.73
CA SER A 269 1.09 6.62 10.97
C SER A 269 2.07 5.71 11.69
N GLY A 270 1.91 4.40 11.54
CA GLY A 270 2.75 3.43 12.22
C GLY A 270 4.22 3.54 11.84
N ILE A 271 5.08 3.52 12.83
CA ILE A 271 6.54 3.43 12.67
C ILE A 271 6.94 1.94 12.63
N ARG A 272 7.73 1.59 11.64
CA ARG A 272 8.35 0.27 11.57
C ARG A 272 9.58 0.23 12.50
N PHE A 273 9.38 -0.25 13.72
CA PHE A 273 10.38 -0.23 14.78
C PHE A 273 11.63 -1.08 14.47
N ASP A 274 11.45 -2.22 13.80
CA ASP A 274 12.55 -3.09 13.38
C ASP A 274 13.45 -2.43 12.31
N TYR A 275 12.90 -1.56 11.47
CA TYR A 275 13.67 -0.74 10.54
C TYR A 275 14.46 0.36 11.29
N VAL A 276 13.88 0.92 12.37
CA VAL A 276 14.60 1.85 13.26
C VAL A 276 15.75 1.16 13.99
N VAL A 277 15.53 -0.04 14.53
CA VAL A 277 16.58 -0.84 15.20
C VAL A 277 17.70 -1.21 14.24
N ALA A 278 17.36 -1.48 12.96
CA ALA A 278 18.35 -1.80 11.93
C ALA A 278 19.17 -0.57 11.47
N ASP A 279 18.74 0.66 11.79
CA ASP A 279 19.53 1.88 11.54
C ASP A 279 20.70 1.96 12.54
N LYS A 280 21.89 2.20 12.00
CA LYS A 280 23.10 2.39 12.82
C LYS A 280 23.16 3.77 13.48
N SER A 281 22.30 4.68 13.06
CA SER A 281 22.18 6.04 13.58
C SER A 281 20.92 6.19 14.42
N ASP A 282 21.02 6.78 15.59
CA ASP A 282 19.88 7.11 16.43
C ASP A 282 19.23 8.46 16.04
N ALA A 283 19.73 9.13 14.99
CA ALA A 283 19.30 10.47 14.59
C ALA A 283 17.80 10.56 14.28
N PHE A 284 17.22 9.52 13.66
CA PHE A 284 15.78 9.50 13.40
C PHE A 284 14.98 9.35 14.70
N LEU A 285 15.42 8.49 15.59
CA LEU A 285 14.74 8.29 16.88
C LEU A 285 14.78 9.56 17.74
N GLU A 286 15.92 10.25 17.76
CA GLU A 286 16.05 11.54 18.44
C GLU A 286 15.13 12.61 17.85
N GLU A 287 15.09 12.75 16.52
CA GLU A 287 14.21 13.70 15.84
C GLU A 287 12.75 13.39 16.13
N LEU A 288 12.36 12.11 16.02
CA LEU A 288 11.02 11.61 16.30
C LEU A 288 10.57 11.98 17.72
N CYS A 289 11.37 11.59 18.72
CA CYS A 289 11.01 11.77 20.13
C CYS A 289 10.92 13.25 20.53
N ARG A 290 11.83 14.08 20.02
CA ARG A 290 11.86 15.51 20.38
C ARG A 290 10.74 16.32 19.76
N TYR A 291 10.30 15.98 18.54
CA TYR A 291 9.48 16.91 17.75
C TYR A 291 8.19 16.34 17.21
N HIS A 292 8.04 15.00 17.06
CA HIS A 292 6.99 14.42 16.22
C HIS A 292 6.02 13.49 16.95
N VAL A 293 6.23 13.24 18.25
CA VAL A 293 5.31 12.44 19.06
C VAL A 293 4.24 13.34 19.67
N SER A 294 2.95 12.99 19.45
CA SER A 294 1.79 13.76 19.93
C SER A 294 1.23 13.32 21.29
N GLY A 295 2.04 12.59 22.06
CA GLY A 295 1.67 12.01 23.37
C GLY A 295 1.86 10.50 23.40
N GLN A 296 1.53 9.78 22.34
CA GLN A 296 1.78 8.35 22.18
C GLN A 296 2.42 8.07 20.83
N LEU A 297 3.43 7.23 20.82
CA LEU A 297 4.04 6.73 19.59
C LEU A 297 3.29 5.47 19.15
N LYS A 298 2.86 5.43 17.89
CA LYS A 298 2.27 4.24 17.30
C LYS A 298 3.35 3.38 16.66
N VAL A 299 3.49 2.17 17.19
CA VAL A 299 4.27 1.06 16.62
C VAL A 299 3.38 -0.17 16.57
N ALA A 300 3.71 -1.11 15.72
CA ALA A 300 2.88 -2.29 15.51
C ALA A 300 3.67 -3.57 15.79
N PRO A 301 3.92 -3.93 17.08
CA PRO A 301 4.57 -5.18 17.44
C PRO A 301 3.68 -6.40 17.15
N GLU A 302 2.36 -6.23 17.15
CA GLU A 302 1.28 -7.17 16.86
C GLU A 302 1.09 -8.24 17.94
N HIS A 303 2.15 -8.95 18.36
CA HIS A 303 2.08 -10.01 19.37
C HIS A 303 3.37 -10.05 20.20
N VAL A 304 3.36 -10.84 21.28
CA VAL A 304 4.52 -11.07 22.18
C VAL A 304 5.13 -12.47 22.03
N SER A 305 4.37 -13.44 21.45
CA SER A 305 4.88 -14.78 21.17
C SER A 305 5.59 -14.83 19.84
N ASP A 306 6.82 -15.32 19.82
CA ASP A 306 7.62 -15.44 18.62
C ASP A 306 7.05 -16.45 17.62
N ASP A 307 6.37 -17.49 18.07
CA ASP A 307 5.67 -18.43 17.18
C ASP A 307 4.58 -17.73 16.37
N VAL A 308 3.80 -16.86 17.01
CA VAL A 308 2.75 -16.07 16.33
C VAL A 308 3.39 -15.03 15.42
N LEU A 309 4.41 -14.31 15.88
CA LEU A 309 5.12 -13.31 15.09
C LEU A 309 5.75 -13.93 13.83
N THR A 310 6.28 -15.14 13.94
CA THR A 310 6.81 -15.91 12.81
C THR A 310 5.72 -16.16 11.75
N LEU A 311 4.53 -16.59 12.14
CA LEU A 311 3.40 -16.79 11.23
C LEU A 311 2.92 -15.47 10.60
N MET A 312 3.05 -14.36 11.32
CA MET A 312 2.70 -13.03 10.84
C MET A 312 3.76 -12.44 9.90
N GLY A 313 4.96 -13.00 9.83
CA GLY A 313 6.09 -12.40 9.11
C GLY A 313 6.60 -11.13 9.78
N LYS A 314 6.57 -11.11 11.12
CA LYS A 314 7.07 -10.02 11.98
C LYS A 314 8.36 -10.44 12.69
N PRO A 315 9.24 -9.48 13.06
CA PRO A 315 10.44 -9.78 13.82
C PRO A 315 10.10 -10.35 15.19
N GLU A 316 11.04 -11.08 15.76
CA GLU A 316 10.92 -11.61 17.13
C GLU A 316 10.69 -10.48 18.14
N ASN A 317 10.01 -10.79 19.23
CA ASN A 317 9.72 -9.83 20.30
C ASN A 317 10.98 -9.21 20.92
N SER A 318 12.12 -9.90 20.86
CA SER A 318 13.43 -9.37 21.28
C SER A 318 13.79 -8.05 20.57
N ILE A 319 13.47 -7.92 19.28
CA ILE A 319 13.72 -6.69 18.51
C ILE A 319 12.80 -5.55 18.98
N TYR A 320 11.57 -5.86 19.36
CA TYR A 320 10.68 -4.86 19.95
C TYR A 320 11.20 -4.40 21.32
N GLN A 321 11.70 -5.30 22.13
CA GLN A 321 12.31 -4.94 23.44
C GLN A 321 13.58 -4.09 23.27
N GLU A 322 14.37 -4.33 22.22
CA GLU A 322 15.51 -3.48 21.88
C GLU A 322 15.04 -2.06 21.49
N PHE A 323 14.00 -1.96 20.66
CA PHE A 323 13.40 -0.67 20.31
C PHE A 323 12.92 0.10 21.55
N VAL A 324 12.20 -0.58 22.46
CA VAL A 324 11.71 0.03 23.71
C VAL A 324 12.85 0.58 24.58
N LYS A 325 14.00 -0.10 24.60
CA LYS A 325 15.17 0.40 25.35
C LYS A 325 15.83 1.62 24.70
N LYS A 326 15.75 1.73 23.39
CA LYS A 326 16.26 2.89 22.65
C LYS A 326 15.32 4.11 22.75
N TYR A 327 14.02 3.86 22.81
CA TYR A 327 12.99 4.87 22.98
C TYR A 327 12.93 5.43 24.41
#